data_75446cb69aab1d1243bb5cbf7740b341
#
_entry.id   75446cb69aab1d1243bb5cbf7740b341
#
_cell.length_a   1.000
_cell.length_b   1.000
_cell.length_c   1.000
_cell.angle_alpha   90.00
_cell.angle_beta   90.00
_cell.angle_gamma   90.00
#
_symmetry.space_group_name_H-M   'P 1'
#
loop_
_entity.id
_entity.type
_entity.pdbx_description
1 polymer ?
#
loop_
_entity_poly.entity_id
_entity_poly.type
_entity_poly.pdbx_seq_one_letter_code
_entity_poly.pdbx_strand_id
1 'polypeptide(L)'
;HTTDQWTCPMHPEVEKEEPGDCPICGMDLVPKQPDATSEEKNYKKLIKKFWMAVAFTLPIFLIAMSEMIPENPLYTVLEQTYWNWIQFALSLPVVFYATWMFFERAYKSVISWNLNMFTLIGIGAGVAWLFSVFGLLFPQVFPPQFKTDSGAVHVYFEAATVILTLVLMGQVLEARAHSKTNSAVKELLKLAPNKAIKIVDGKEEVVAIKKIKKGDILKVKPGEKIPVDGHITEGQSSIDESMITGEPIPVDKSEDDKVSSGTINGNQSFLMKAEKVGNETLLSQIIKMVNDASRSKAPIQKLADKVSGYFVPIVVVV
;
A
#
# COMPACT_ATOMS: atom_id res chain seq x y z
N HIS A 1 -16.07 -19.03 5.91
CA HIS A 1 -15.86 -17.59 6.12
C HIS A 1 -14.35 -17.35 6.12
N THR A 2 -13.77 -16.99 4.97
CA THR A 2 -12.51 -16.26 4.95
C THR A 2 -12.87 -14.86 5.42
N THR A 3 -12.68 -14.59 6.69
CA THR A 3 -12.74 -13.23 7.20
C THR A 3 -11.65 -12.46 6.50
N ASP A 4 -12.03 -11.45 5.71
CA ASP A 4 -11.11 -10.50 5.12
C ASP A 4 -10.46 -9.73 6.28
N GLN A 5 -9.36 -10.29 6.81
CA GLN A 5 -8.61 -9.65 7.89
C GLN A 5 -7.76 -8.53 7.32
N TRP A 6 -7.86 -7.38 7.94
CA TRP A 6 -7.11 -6.17 7.60
C TRP A 6 -6.06 -5.91 8.67
N THR A 7 -4.86 -5.53 8.27
CA THR A 7 -3.75 -5.23 9.19
C THR A 7 -3.06 -3.94 8.78
N CYS A 8 -2.39 -3.32 9.75
CA CYS A 8 -1.57 -2.15 9.50
C CYS A 8 -0.16 -2.58 9.05
N PRO A 9 0.39 -2.05 7.97
CA PRO A 9 1.78 -2.31 7.58
C PRO A 9 2.81 -1.87 8.64
N MET A 10 2.44 -0.87 9.46
CA MET A 10 3.26 -0.34 10.57
C MET A 10 3.10 -1.13 11.86
N HIS A 11 1.89 -1.61 12.13
CA HIS A 11 1.49 -2.27 13.38
C HIS A 11 0.82 -3.58 13.04
N PRO A 12 1.60 -4.66 12.77
CA PRO A 12 1.06 -5.98 12.41
C PRO A 12 0.14 -6.58 13.48
N GLU A 13 0.27 -6.12 14.72
CA GLU A 13 -0.58 -6.47 15.85
C GLU A 13 -2.01 -5.91 15.73
N VAL A 14 -2.21 -4.90 14.89
CA VAL A 14 -3.55 -4.38 14.60
C VAL A 14 -4.20 -5.23 13.52
N GLU A 15 -5.19 -6.01 13.92
CA GLU A 15 -6.03 -6.83 13.04
C GLU A 15 -7.47 -6.39 13.16
N LYS A 16 -8.13 -6.14 12.02
CA LYS A 16 -9.56 -5.81 11.93
C LYS A 16 -10.25 -6.65 10.87
N GLU A 17 -11.53 -6.83 11.00
CA GLU A 17 -12.38 -7.55 10.06
C GLU A 17 -12.92 -6.66 8.93
N GLU A 18 -12.75 -5.33 9.06
CA GLU A 18 -13.23 -4.33 8.11
C GLU A 18 -12.11 -3.40 7.65
N PRO A 19 -12.21 -2.86 6.41
CA PRO A 19 -11.29 -1.82 5.94
C PRO A 19 -11.44 -0.55 6.79
N GLY A 20 -10.36 0.16 7.01
CA GLY A 20 -10.35 1.39 7.78
C GLY A 20 -8.95 1.85 8.11
N ASP A 21 -8.83 2.72 9.10
CA ASP A 21 -7.55 3.26 9.52
C ASP A 21 -7.00 2.52 10.74
N CYS A 22 -5.68 2.47 10.82
CA CYS A 22 -4.98 1.98 12.00
C CYS A 22 -5.23 2.92 13.19
N PRO A 23 -5.71 2.39 14.34
CA PRO A 23 -5.97 3.21 15.52
C PRO A 23 -4.67 3.78 16.12
N ILE A 24 -3.51 3.20 15.82
CA ILE A 24 -2.22 3.59 16.39
C ILE A 24 -1.58 4.70 15.56
N CYS A 25 -1.52 4.57 14.23
CA CYS A 25 -0.77 5.50 13.36
C CYS A 25 -1.63 6.21 12.30
N GLY A 26 -2.91 5.89 12.20
CA GLY A 26 -3.82 6.48 11.22
C GLY A 26 -3.58 6.08 9.76
N MET A 27 -2.70 5.12 9.48
CA MET A 27 -2.52 4.60 8.13
C MET A 27 -3.68 3.70 7.73
N ASP A 28 -4.01 3.69 6.43
CA ASP A 28 -5.00 2.76 5.89
C ASP A 28 -4.58 1.32 6.17
N LEU A 29 -5.51 0.51 6.67
CA LEU A 29 -5.31 -0.91 6.83
C LEU A 29 -5.28 -1.57 5.44
N VAL A 30 -4.41 -2.57 5.29
CA VAL A 30 -4.31 -3.38 4.08
C VAL A 30 -4.87 -4.78 4.34
N PRO A 31 -5.54 -5.41 3.36
CA PRO A 31 -6.05 -6.76 3.53
C PRO A 31 -4.90 -7.74 3.74
N LYS A 32 -5.03 -8.69 4.66
CA LYS A 32 -4.04 -9.76 4.87
C LYS A 32 -3.89 -10.66 3.65
N GLN A 33 -4.96 -10.86 2.90
CA GLN A 33 -4.88 -11.51 1.59
C GLN A 33 -4.70 -10.45 0.50
N PRO A 34 -3.83 -10.68 -0.50
CA PRO A 34 -3.59 -9.71 -1.55
C PRO A 34 -4.85 -9.49 -2.37
N ASP A 35 -5.52 -8.37 -2.16
CA ASP A 35 -6.55 -7.88 -3.06
C ASP A 35 -5.95 -6.88 -4.04
N ALA A 36 -5.45 -7.41 -5.16
CA ALA A 36 -4.86 -6.60 -6.22
C ALA A 36 -5.83 -5.55 -6.79
N THR A 37 -7.14 -5.72 -6.57
CA THR A 37 -8.15 -4.79 -7.07
C THR A 37 -8.25 -3.56 -6.16
N SER A 38 -8.15 -3.73 -4.85
CA SER A 38 -8.17 -2.63 -3.89
C SER A 38 -6.88 -1.82 -3.93
N GLU A 39 -5.73 -2.48 -4.08
CA GLU A 39 -4.42 -1.82 -4.18
C GLU A 39 -4.27 -1.01 -5.47
N GLU A 40 -4.72 -1.55 -6.61
CA GLU A 40 -4.72 -0.80 -7.87
C GLU A 40 -5.64 0.44 -7.80
N LYS A 41 -6.79 0.33 -7.16
CA LYS A 41 -7.69 1.47 -6.92
C LYS A 41 -7.03 2.52 -6.03
N ASN A 42 -6.36 2.10 -4.96
CA ASN A 42 -5.64 3.01 -4.07
C ASN A 42 -4.50 3.72 -4.80
N TYR A 43 -3.69 2.99 -5.57
CA TYR A 43 -2.64 3.58 -6.40
C TYR A 43 -3.20 4.61 -7.40
N LYS A 44 -4.28 4.30 -8.11
CA LYS A 44 -4.94 5.24 -9.04
C LYS A 44 -5.47 6.49 -8.33
N LYS A 45 -5.99 6.35 -7.11
CA LYS A 45 -6.45 7.48 -6.28
C LYS A 45 -5.28 8.37 -5.86
N LEU A 46 -4.18 7.77 -5.40
CA LEU A 46 -2.99 8.50 -4.98
C LEU A 46 -2.32 9.24 -6.14
N ILE A 47 -2.18 8.60 -7.30
CA ILE A 47 -1.56 9.24 -8.48
C ILE A 47 -2.39 10.43 -9.00
N LYS A 48 -3.72 10.33 -8.93
CA LYS A 48 -4.60 11.46 -9.29
C LYS A 48 -4.41 12.65 -8.35
N LYS A 49 -4.35 12.38 -7.02
CA LYS A 49 -4.08 13.40 -6.01
C LYS A 49 -2.69 14.02 -6.19
N PHE A 50 -1.69 13.19 -6.51
CA PHE A 50 -0.31 13.64 -6.75
C PHE A 50 -0.22 14.60 -7.93
N TRP A 51 -0.76 14.25 -9.10
CA TRP A 51 -0.72 15.14 -10.25
C TRP A 51 -1.47 16.44 -10.03
N MET A 52 -2.56 16.41 -9.27
CA MET A 52 -3.24 17.63 -8.86
C MET A 52 -2.34 18.46 -7.91
N ALA A 53 -1.72 17.84 -6.91
CA ALA A 53 -0.79 18.54 -6.02
C ALA A 53 0.36 19.19 -6.81
N VAL A 54 0.96 18.47 -7.77
CA VAL A 54 2.02 18.99 -8.64
C VAL A 54 1.53 20.18 -9.46
N ALA A 55 0.34 20.09 -10.07
CA ALA A 55 -0.22 21.16 -10.90
C ALA A 55 -0.41 22.48 -10.15
N PHE A 56 -0.73 22.44 -8.86
CA PHE A 56 -0.89 23.62 -8.02
C PHE A 56 0.40 24.03 -7.30
N THR A 57 1.24 23.07 -6.88
CA THR A 57 2.51 23.36 -6.19
C THR A 57 3.56 23.94 -7.13
N LEU A 58 3.61 23.47 -8.39
CA LEU A 58 4.61 23.96 -9.34
C LEU A 58 4.53 25.48 -9.59
N PRO A 59 3.35 26.08 -9.84
CA PRO A 59 3.23 27.54 -9.93
C PRO A 59 3.62 28.25 -8.63
N ILE A 60 3.24 27.75 -7.46
CA ILE A 60 3.63 28.32 -6.16
C ILE A 60 5.16 28.35 -6.05
N PHE A 61 5.80 27.21 -6.35
CA PHE A 61 7.25 27.10 -6.31
C PHE A 61 7.95 28.08 -7.28
N LEU A 62 7.44 28.20 -8.51
CA LEU A 62 8.00 29.14 -9.49
C LEU A 62 7.86 30.60 -9.05
N ILE A 63 6.73 30.97 -8.45
CA ILE A 63 6.51 32.32 -7.88
C ILE A 63 7.51 32.56 -6.76
N ALA A 64 7.66 31.64 -5.82
CA ALA A 64 8.59 31.79 -4.69
C ALA A 64 10.05 31.84 -5.17
N MET A 65 10.45 30.99 -6.15
CA MET A 65 11.81 31.01 -6.70
C MET A 65 12.11 32.30 -7.47
N SER A 66 11.09 32.95 -8.04
CA SER A 66 11.29 34.25 -8.71
C SER A 66 11.75 35.35 -7.77
N GLU A 67 11.46 35.24 -6.45
CA GLU A 67 11.92 36.20 -5.42
C GLU A 67 13.44 36.24 -5.29
N MET A 68 14.14 35.18 -5.70
CA MET A 68 15.61 35.12 -5.68
C MET A 68 16.26 35.87 -6.86
N ILE A 69 15.46 36.30 -7.84
CA ILE A 69 15.97 37.02 -9.03
C ILE A 69 16.01 38.51 -8.72
N PRO A 70 17.18 39.17 -8.81
CA PRO A 70 17.24 40.64 -8.72
C PRO A 70 16.33 41.27 -9.78
N GLU A 71 15.59 42.32 -9.40
CA GLU A 71 14.59 42.95 -10.27
C GLU A 71 13.52 41.97 -10.79
N ASN A 72 12.87 41.24 -9.85
CA ASN A 72 11.90 40.24 -10.18
C ASN A 72 10.87 40.69 -11.22
N PRO A 73 10.81 40.09 -12.42
CA PRO A 73 9.89 40.50 -13.48
C PRO A 73 8.40 40.34 -13.10
N LEU A 74 8.06 39.45 -12.16
CA LEU A 74 6.70 39.28 -11.70
C LEU A 74 6.19 40.49 -10.90
N TYR A 75 7.09 41.20 -10.20
CA TYR A 75 6.71 42.37 -9.42
C TYR A 75 6.50 43.62 -10.29
N THR A 76 6.92 43.62 -11.55
CA THR A 76 6.54 44.64 -12.52
C THR A 76 5.10 44.50 -13.00
N VAL A 77 4.53 43.28 -12.89
CA VAL A 77 3.16 42.98 -13.34
C VAL A 77 2.16 43.17 -12.20
N LEU A 78 2.47 42.66 -10.99
CA LEU A 78 1.63 42.76 -9.81
C LEU A 78 2.51 42.98 -8.55
N GLU A 79 1.98 43.69 -7.57
CA GLU A 79 2.66 43.86 -6.29
C GLU A 79 2.78 42.49 -5.56
N GLN A 80 3.82 42.33 -4.75
CA GLN A 80 4.12 41.12 -3.99
C GLN A 80 2.93 40.60 -3.18
N THR A 81 2.14 41.48 -2.61
CA THR A 81 0.94 41.15 -1.82
C THR A 81 -0.07 40.32 -2.64
N TYR A 82 -0.28 40.67 -3.91
CA TYR A 82 -1.19 39.91 -4.78
C TYR A 82 -0.63 38.53 -5.11
N TRP A 83 0.68 38.41 -5.29
CA TRP A 83 1.33 37.12 -5.49
C TRP A 83 1.21 36.20 -4.28
N ASN A 84 1.28 36.74 -3.06
CA ASN A 84 1.06 36.00 -1.84
C ASN A 84 -0.39 35.48 -1.74
N TRP A 85 -1.38 36.26 -2.15
CA TRP A 85 -2.77 35.83 -2.24
C TRP A 85 -2.99 34.73 -3.29
N ILE A 86 -2.30 34.82 -4.43
CA ILE A 86 -2.31 33.78 -5.46
C ILE A 86 -1.72 32.48 -4.91
N GLN A 87 -0.58 32.54 -4.24
CA GLN A 87 0.05 31.37 -3.60
C GLN A 87 -0.88 30.76 -2.54
N PHE A 88 -1.53 31.58 -1.72
CA PHE A 88 -2.54 31.11 -0.77
C PHE A 88 -3.67 30.37 -1.47
N ALA A 89 -4.30 30.96 -2.49
CA ALA A 89 -5.40 30.35 -3.21
C ALA A 89 -4.99 29.02 -3.87
N LEU A 90 -3.80 28.97 -4.48
CA LEU A 90 -3.25 27.74 -5.08
C LEU A 90 -2.88 26.68 -4.04
N SER A 91 -2.55 27.08 -2.80
CA SER A 91 -2.22 26.13 -1.72
C SER A 91 -3.44 25.39 -1.17
N LEU A 92 -4.63 25.97 -1.24
CA LEU A 92 -5.86 25.37 -0.70
C LEU A 92 -6.18 23.97 -1.24
N PRO A 93 -6.22 23.72 -2.57
CA PRO A 93 -6.47 22.38 -3.09
C PRO A 93 -5.36 21.39 -2.73
N VAL A 94 -4.12 21.85 -2.57
CA VAL A 94 -3.02 20.97 -2.15
C VAL A 94 -3.23 20.54 -0.70
N VAL A 95 -3.43 21.48 0.21
CA VAL A 95 -3.50 21.23 1.66
C VAL A 95 -4.81 20.50 2.03
N PHE A 96 -5.96 20.98 1.57
CA PHE A 96 -7.27 20.48 2.03
C PHE A 96 -7.84 19.33 1.23
N TYR A 97 -7.32 19.04 0.03
CA TYR A 97 -7.80 17.91 -0.75
C TYR A 97 -6.70 16.88 -1.05
N ALA A 98 -5.60 17.28 -1.66
CA ALA A 98 -4.61 16.30 -2.10
C ALA A 98 -3.92 15.62 -0.92
N THR A 99 -3.54 16.38 0.09
CA THR A 99 -2.66 15.96 1.19
C THR A 99 -3.33 15.94 2.56
N TRP A 100 -4.63 16.17 2.63
CA TRP A 100 -5.40 16.16 3.89
C TRP A 100 -5.18 14.91 4.74
N MET A 101 -4.99 13.77 4.08
CA MET A 101 -4.69 12.49 4.73
C MET A 101 -3.48 12.55 5.67
N PHE A 102 -2.49 13.42 5.41
CA PHE A 102 -1.31 13.54 6.29
C PHE A 102 -1.65 14.26 7.58
N PHE A 103 -2.54 15.22 7.52
CA PHE A 103 -3.03 15.93 8.73
C PHE A 103 -3.92 15.02 9.60
N GLU A 104 -4.76 14.18 8.98
CA GLU A 104 -5.54 13.17 9.70
C GLU A 104 -4.63 12.16 10.39
N ARG A 105 -3.59 11.67 9.69
CA ARG A 105 -2.60 10.74 10.26
C ARG A 105 -1.79 11.39 11.37
N ALA A 106 -1.37 12.66 11.21
CA ALA A 106 -0.68 13.41 12.24
C ALA A 106 -1.55 13.59 13.48
N TYR A 107 -2.81 13.98 13.32
CA TYR A 107 -3.77 14.15 14.40
C TYR A 107 -3.98 12.83 15.19
N LYS A 108 -4.22 11.71 14.50
CA LYS A 108 -4.37 10.38 15.12
C LYS A 108 -3.10 9.96 15.86
N SER A 109 -1.93 10.22 15.27
CA SER A 109 -0.63 9.93 15.87
C SER A 109 -0.37 10.71 17.16
N VAL A 110 -0.78 11.98 17.21
CA VAL A 110 -0.68 12.82 18.42
C VAL A 110 -1.62 12.30 19.51
N ILE A 111 -2.88 12.00 19.18
CA ILE A 111 -3.85 11.48 20.17
C ILE A 111 -3.44 10.14 20.73
N SER A 112 -2.92 9.22 19.89
CA SER A 112 -2.45 7.92 20.32
C SER A 112 -1.08 7.96 21.01
N TRP A 113 -0.46 9.14 21.11
CA TRP A 113 0.90 9.36 21.63
C TRP A 113 1.95 8.49 20.95
N ASN A 114 1.71 8.13 19.69
CA ASN A 114 2.62 7.35 18.87
C ASN A 114 3.20 8.21 17.74
N LEU A 115 4.09 9.12 18.15
CA LEU A 115 4.68 10.13 17.29
C LEU A 115 5.54 9.47 16.20
N ASN A 116 5.28 9.83 14.95
CA ASN A 116 5.92 9.27 13.77
C ASN A 116 6.22 10.35 12.72
N MET A 117 6.73 9.94 11.58
CA MET A 117 7.06 10.84 10.46
C MET A 117 5.87 11.72 10.05
N PHE A 118 4.63 11.20 10.06
CA PHE A 118 3.45 11.98 9.68
C PHE A 118 3.13 13.09 10.68
N THR A 119 3.44 12.87 11.97
CA THR A 119 3.33 13.90 13.00
C THR A 119 4.24 15.08 12.68
N LEU A 120 5.50 14.81 12.36
CA LEU A 120 6.48 15.84 12.01
C LEU A 120 6.05 16.63 10.76
N ILE A 121 5.63 15.93 9.72
CA ILE A 121 5.18 16.53 8.46
C ILE A 121 3.92 17.37 8.68
N GLY A 122 2.92 16.84 9.39
CA GLY A 122 1.66 17.53 9.64
C GLY A 122 1.84 18.77 10.50
N ILE A 123 2.65 18.71 11.56
CA ILE A 123 2.96 19.86 12.38
C ILE A 123 3.79 20.88 11.58
N GLY A 124 4.88 20.46 10.95
CA GLY A 124 5.79 21.36 10.24
C GLY A 124 5.12 22.09 9.08
N ALA A 125 4.46 21.35 8.18
CA ALA A 125 3.75 21.95 7.04
C ALA A 125 2.51 22.75 7.51
N GLY A 126 1.81 22.27 8.54
CA GLY A 126 0.63 22.96 9.10
C GLY A 126 1.01 24.30 9.74
N VAL A 127 2.05 24.32 10.56
CA VAL A 127 2.53 25.57 11.20
C VAL A 127 3.04 26.56 10.15
N ALA A 128 3.82 26.09 9.15
CA ALA A 128 4.32 26.95 8.06
C ALA A 128 3.16 27.56 7.26
N TRP A 129 2.14 26.77 6.94
CA TRP A 129 0.95 27.24 6.23
C TRP A 129 0.13 28.22 7.08
N LEU A 130 -0.14 27.89 8.36
CA LEU A 130 -0.89 28.77 9.27
C LEU A 130 -0.16 30.08 9.53
N PHE A 131 1.17 30.04 9.73
CA PHE A 131 1.99 31.23 9.86
C PHE A 131 1.84 32.13 8.62
N SER A 132 1.89 31.55 7.43
CA SER A 132 1.76 32.29 6.16
C SER A 132 0.36 32.92 6.02
N VAL A 133 -0.69 32.18 6.39
CA VAL A 133 -2.06 32.72 6.41
C VAL A 133 -2.18 33.87 7.41
N PHE A 134 -1.63 33.72 8.61
CA PHE A 134 -1.65 34.77 9.63
C PHE A 134 -0.85 36.00 9.17
N GLY A 135 0.31 35.81 8.57
CA GLY A 135 1.12 36.91 8.00
C GLY A 135 0.42 37.64 6.85
N LEU A 136 -0.36 36.92 6.05
CA LEU A 136 -1.14 37.48 4.95
C LEU A 136 -2.35 38.30 5.45
N LEU A 137 -3.04 37.82 6.50
CA LEU A 137 -4.23 38.47 7.05
C LEU A 137 -3.91 39.65 8.01
N PHE A 138 -2.81 39.51 8.76
CA PHE A 138 -2.46 40.48 9.82
C PHE A 138 -1.01 40.97 9.68
N PRO A 139 -0.62 41.56 8.55
CA PRO A 139 0.77 42.01 8.33
C PRO A 139 1.21 43.06 9.32
N GLN A 140 0.27 43.82 9.91
CA GLN A 140 0.58 44.90 10.89
C GLN A 140 1.18 44.36 12.18
N VAL A 141 0.84 43.14 12.58
CA VAL A 141 1.28 42.51 13.85
C VAL A 141 2.75 42.15 13.81
N PHE A 142 3.31 41.94 12.60
CA PHE A 142 4.69 41.51 12.45
C PHE A 142 5.68 42.66 12.55
N PRO A 143 6.83 42.42 13.24
CA PRO A 143 7.95 43.36 13.26
C PRO A 143 8.55 43.59 11.86
N PRO A 144 9.25 44.70 11.61
CA PRO A 144 9.84 45.02 10.32
C PRO A 144 10.80 43.93 9.78
N GLN A 145 11.46 43.17 10.66
CA GLN A 145 12.41 42.12 10.31
C GLN A 145 11.76 40.95 9.57
N PHE A 146 10.46 40.75 9.69
CA PHE A 146 9.69 39.70 8.99
C PHE A 146 9.01 40.20 7.72
N LYS A 147 9.23 41.46 7.37
CA LYS A 147 8.62 42.11 6.22
C LYS A 147 9.64 42.32 5.12
N THR A 148 9.17 42.22 3.89
CA THR A 148 9.91 42.61 2.70
C THR A 148 9.96 44.13 2.57
N ASP A 149 10.77 44.65 1.65
CA ASP A 149 10.85 46.10 1.35
C ASP A 149 9.51 46.70 0.91
N SER A 150 8.61 45.88 0.38
CA SER A 150 7.25 46.24 0.00
C SER A 150 6.26 46.25 1.20
N GLY A 151 6.70 45.89 2.41
CA GLY A 151 5.87 45.80 3.62
C GLY A 151 5.05 44.53 3.76
N ALA A 152 5.14 43.59 2.78
CA ALA A 152 4.50 42.29 2.87
C ALA A 152 5.29 41.37 3.82
N VAL A 153 4.59 40.44 4.50
CA VAL A 153 5.24 39.42 5.33
C VAL A 153 5.74 38.29 4.45
N HIS A 154 6.92 37.74 4.76
CA HIS A 154 7.42 36.52 4.10
C HIS A 154 6.48 35.36 4.36
N VAL A 155 6.03 34.69 3.31
CA VAL A 155 5.13 33.53 3.38
C VAL A 155 5.89 32.26 3.01
N TYR A 156 5.42 31.13 3.50
CA TYR A 156 6.04 29.81 3.34
C TYR A 156 5.07 28.80 2.70
N PHE A 157 4.14 29.29 1.84
CA PHE A 157 3.20 28.41 1.15
C PHE A 157 3.92 27.40 0.25
N GLU A 158 5.02 27.82 -0.40
CA GLU A 158 5.86 26.96 -1.22
C GLU A 158 6.50 25.83 -0.42
N ALA A 159 7.08 26.16 0.76
CA ALA A 159 7.71 25.17 1.61
C ALA A 159 6.68 24.10 2.07
N ALA A 160 5.51 24.55 2.56
CA ALA A 160 4.45 23.66 2.99
C ALA A 160 3.95 22.76 1.84
N THR A 161 3.63 23.33 0.68
CA THR A 161 3.08 22.58 -0.45
C THR A 161 4.10 21.66 -1.11
N VAL A 162 5.37 22.07 -1.22
CA VAL A 162 6.45 21.23 -1.77
C VAL A 162 6.71 20.03 -0.86
N ILE A 163 6.84 20.25 0.46
CA ILE A 163 7.03 19.14 1.42
C ILE A 163 5.87 18.15 1.31
N LEU A 164 4.63 18.61 1.35
CA LEU A 164 3.45 17.76 1.27
C LEU A 164 3.39 17.00 -0.07
N THR A 165 3.72 17.65 -1.19
CA THR A 165 3.74 17.03 -2.52
C THR A 165 4.84 15.98 -2.66
N LEU A 166 6.04 16.22 -2.10
CA LEU A 166 7.14 15.25 -2.09
C LEU A 166 6.80 14.03 -1.22
N VAL A 167 6.17 14.24 -0.08
CA VAL A 167 5.70 13.13 0.76
C VAL A 167 4.62 12.31 0.04
N LEU A 168 3.70 12.98 -0.66
CA LEU A 168 2.69 12.30 -1.47
C LEU A 168 3.33 11.52 -2.61
N MET A 169 4.41 12.04 -3.23
CA MET A 169 5.20 11.30 -4.22
C MET A 169 5.78 10.03 -3.62
N GLY A 170 6.33 10.10 -2.41
CA GLY A 170 6.82 8.95 -1.67
C GLY A 170 5.73 7.88 -1.48
N GLN A 171 4.52 8.28 -1.10
CA GLN A 171 3.37 7.37 -0.97
C GLN A 171 2.95 6.74 -2.30
N VAL A 172 3.01 7.49 -3.42
CA VAL A 172 2.74 6.95 -4.76
C VAL A 172 3.78 5.91 -5.17
N LEU A 173 5.07 6.18 -4.93
CA LEU A 173 6.15 5.24 -5.22
C LEU A 173 6.03 3.96 -4.38
N GLU A 174 5.71 4.08 -3.11
CA GLU A 174 5.44 2.97 -2.20
C GLU A 174 4.27 2.12 -2.69
N ALA A 175 3.11 2.75 -2.99
CA ALA A 175 1.94 2.06 -3.51
C ALA A 175 2.21 1.36 -4.85
N ARG A 176 3.04 1.98 -5.72
CA ARG A 176 3.46 1.36 -6.99
C ARG A 176 4.33 0.12 -6.77
N ALA A 177 5.25 0.18 -5.82
CA ALA A 177 6.12 -0.95 -5.49
C ALA A 177 5.29 -2.14 -4.95
N HIS A 178 4.35 -1.88 -4.03
CA HIS A 178 3.45 -2.90 -3.50
C HIS A 178 2.55 -3.50 -4.58
N SER A 179 1.94 -2.68 -5.43
CA SER A 179 1.09 -3.14 -6.53
C SER A 179 1.82 -4.08 -7.51
N LYS A 180 3.10 -3.81 -7.81
CA LYS A 180 3.91 -4.69 -8.67
C LYS A 180 4.26 -6.02 -8.00
N THR A 181 4.62 -6.00 -6.72
CA THR A 181 4.95 -7.22 -5.97
C THR A 181 3.74 -8.14 -5.83
N ASN A 182 2.56 -7.58 -5.58
CA ASN A 182 1.32 -8.34 -5.48
C ASN A 182 0.81 -8.90 -6.81
N SER A 183 1.23 -8.34 -7.95
CA SER A 183 1.00 -8.95 -9.26
C SER A 183 1.62 -10.35 -9.39
N ALA A 184 2.82 -10.56 -8.87
CA ALA A 184 3.47 -11.87 -8.86
C ALA A 184 2.72 -12.87 -7.96
N VAL A 185 2.29 -12.43 -6.78
CA VAL A 185 1.44 -13.26 -5.88
C VAL A 185 0.12 -13.63 -6.55
N LYS A 186 -0.47 -12.71 -7.32
CA LYS A 186 -1.72 -12.95 -8.07
C LYS A 186 -1.55 -14.03 -9.14
N GLU A 187 -0.42 -14.07 -9.81
CA GLU A 187 -0.13 -15.15 -10.76
C GLU A 187 -0.03 -16.50 -10.03
N LEU A 188 0.60 -16.56 -8.86
CA LEU A 188 0.62 -17.76 -8.03
C LEU A 188 -0.80 -18.18 -7.57
N LEU A 189 -1.65 -17.22 -7.20
CA LEU A 189 -3.05 -17.50 -6.83
C LEU A 189 -3.86 -18.07 -7.99
N LYS A 190 -3.56 -17.72 -9.23
CA LYS A 190 -4.20 -18.32 -10.42
C LYS A 190 -3.84 -19.78 -10.63
N LEU A 191 -2.78 -20.27 -9.98
CA LEU A 191 -2.41 -21.70 -10.05
C LEU A 191 -3.38 -22.57 -9.25
N ALA A 192 -3.98 -22.05 -8.17
CA ALA A 192 -4.97 -22.76 -7.40
C ALA A 192 -6.28 -22.87 -8.20
N PRO A 193 -6.81 -24.07 -8.43
CA PRO A 193 -8.11 -24.24 -9.05
C PRO A 193 -9.22 -23.78 -8.12
N ASN A 194 -10.36 -23.35 -8.67
CA ASN A 194 -11.51 -22.91 -7.88
C ASN A 194 -12.48 -24.04 -7.54
N LYS A 195 -12.42 -25.12 -8.30
CA LYS A 195 -13.31 -26.29 -8.20
C LYS A 195 -12.51 -27.58 -8.31
N ALA A 196 -13.04 -28.65 -7.76
CA ALA A 196 -12.50 -30.00 -7.91
C ALA A 196 -13.64 -31.01 -8.07
N ILE A 197 -13.33 -32.19 -8.58
CA ILE A 197 -14.25 -33.30 -8.71
C ILE A 197 -14.04 -34.21 -7.51
N LYS A 198 -15.03 -34.29 -6.64
CA LYS A 198 -15.05 -35.17 -5.48
C LYS A 198 -15.85 -36.44 -5.81
N ILE A 199 -15.37 -37.58 -5.35
CA ILE A 199 -16.09 -38.84 -5.46
C ILE A 199 -16.90 -39.06 -4.16
N VAL A 200 -18.23 -39.12 -4.28
CA VAL A 200 -19.15 -39.39 -3.18
C VAL A 200 -20.03 -40.59 -3.60
N ASP A 201 -20.00 -41.67 -2.86
CA ASP A 201 -20.75 -42.90 -3.13
C ASP A 201 -20.58 -43.38 -4.60
N GLY A 202 -19.38 -43.30 -5.11
CA GLY A 202 -19.03 -43.72 -6.48
C GLY A 202 -19.48 -42.76 -7.59
N LYS A 203 -20.04 -41.60 -7.25
CA LYS A 203 -20.46 -40.57 -8.23
C LYS A 203 -19.52 -39.34 -8.20
N GLU A 204 -19.31 -38.76 -9.37
CA GLU A 204 -18.53 -37.51 -9.54
C GLU A 204 -19.42 -36.29 -9.16
N GLU A 205 -18.98 -35.50 -8.19
CA GLU A 205 -19.59 -34.25 -7.82
C GLU A 205 -18.58 -33.10 -7.95
N VAL A 206 -18.94 -32.03 -8.67
CA VAL A 206 -18.11 -30.82 -8.77
C VAL A 206 -18.33 -29.94 -7.56
N VAL A 207 -17.29 -29.80 -6.73
CA VAL A 207 -17.35 -29.02 -5.49
C VAL A 207 -16.38 -27.84 -5.53
N ALA A 208 -16.69 -26.77 -4.80
CA ALA A 208 -15.74 -25.69 -4.59
C ALA A 208 -14.58 -26.18 -3.71
N ILE A 209 -13.33 -25.75 -4.01
CA ILE A 209 -12.12 -26.12 -3.24
C ILE A 209 -12.31 -25.90 -1.73
N LYS A 210 -12.97 -24.81 -1.33
CA LYS A 210 -13.25 -24.49 0.08
C LYS A 210 -14.11 -25.54 0.82
N LYS A 211 -14.80 -26.43 0.09
CA LYS A 211 -15.64 -27.48 0.66
C LYS A 211 -14.91 -28.82 0.82
N ILE A 212 -13.71 -28.95 0.26
CA ILE A 212 -12.90 -30.17 0.36
C ILE A 212 -12.39 -30.31 1.79
N LYS A 213 -12.50 -31.53 2.32
CA LYS A 213 -12.03 -31.91 3.65
C LYS A 213 -10.89 -32.91 3.54
N LYS A 214 -10.07 -32.96 4.58
CA LYS A 214 -9.03 -34.00 4.71
C LYS A 214 -9.68 -35.38 4.67
N GLY A 215 -9.13 -36.27 3.84
CA GLY A 215 -9.63 -37.64 3.61
C GLY A 215 -10.59 -37.77 2.42
N ASP A 216 -11.03 -36.68 1.79
CA ASP A 216 -11.87 -36.72 0.60
C ASP A 216 -11.12 -37.37 -0.58
N ILE A 217 -11.82 -38.17 -1.37
CA ILE A 217 -11.30 -38.73 -2.63
C ILE A 217 -11.66 -37.79 -3.76
N LEU A 218 -10.64 -37.37 -4.51
CA LEU A 218 -10.77 -36.42 -5.61
C LEU A 218 -10.28 -37.06 -6.92
N LYS A 219 -10.98 -36.78 -8.01
CA LYS A 219 -10.57 -37.17 -9.36
C LYS A 219 -9.90 -35.98 -10.05
N VAL A 220 -8.73 -36.22 -10.62
CA VAL A 220 -7.98 -35.23 -11.40
C VAL A 220 -7.89 -35.72 -12.85
N LYS A 221 -8.47 -34.93 -13.77
CA LYS A 221 -8.47 -35.25 -15.19
C LYS A 221 -7.20 -34.73 -15.89
N PRO A 222 -6.83 -35.25 -17.08
CA PRO A 222 -5.71 -34.74 -17.86
C PRO A 222 -5.82 -33.24 -18.11
N GLY A 223 -4.72 -32.52 -17.93
CA GLY A 223 -4.64 -31.06 -18.08
C GLY A 223 -5.24 -30.25 -16.91
N GLU A 224 -5.87 -30.89 -15.93
CA GLU A 224 -6.38 -30.20 -14.76
C GLU A 224 -5.29 -29.93 -13.71
N LYS A 225 -5.47 -28.87 -12.95
CA LYS A 225 -4.62 -28.56 -11.81
C LYS A 225 -5.00 -29.41 -10.61
N ILE A 226 -4.00 -29.89 -9.88
CA ILE A 226 -4.20 -30.66 -8.64
C ILE A 226 -4.79 -29.72 -7.58
N PRO A 227 -5.95 -30.07 -6.98
CA PRO A 227 -6.72 -29.15 -6.17
C PRO A 227 -6.14 -28.91 -4.77
N VAL A 228 -5.59 -29.94 -4.14
CA VAL A 228 -5.06 -29.92 -2.77
C VAL A 228 -3.85 -30.84 -2.68
N ASP A 229 -3.09 -30.79 -1.57
CA ASP A 229 -2.01 -31.76 -1.38
C ASP A 229 -2.57 -33.09 -0.89
N GLY A 230 -1.98 -34.18 -1.38
CA GLY A 230 -2.38 -35.53 -1.02
C GLY A 230 -1.49 -36.60 -1.66
N HIS A 231 -2.01 -37.80 -1.78
CA HIS A 231 -1.36 -38.92 -2.46
C HIS A 231 -2.33 -39.59 -3.45
N ILE A 232 -1.77 -40.21 -4.49
CA ILE A 232 -2.55 -40.95 -5.48
C ILE A 232 -3.05 -42.24 -4.82
N THR A 233 -4.34 -42.55 -4.95
CA THR A 233 -4.94 -43.79 -4.43
C THR A 233 -5.24 -44.80 -5.53
N GLU A 234 -5.37 -44.34 -6.77
CA GLU A 234 -5.64 -45.20 -7.92
C GLU A 234 -5.19 -44.50 -9.20
N GLY A 235 -4.50 -45.22 -10.06
CA GLY A 235 -4.02 -44.74 -11.35
C GLY A 235 -2.59 -44.21 -11.30
N GLN A 236 -2.15 -43.66 -12.43
CA GLN A 236 -0.84 -43.03 -12.60
C GLN A 236 -0.89 -41.95 -13.64
N SER A 237 -0.02 -40.96 -13.54
CA SER A 237 0.10 -39.90 -14.54
C SER A 237 1.44 -39.20 -14.45
N SER A 238 1.82 -38.52 -15.52
CA SER A 238 2.95 -37.59 -15.54
C SER A 238 2.48 -36.25 -15.06
N ILE A 239 3.15 -35.67 -14.05
CA ILE A 239 2.73 -34.42 -13.39
C ILE A 239 3.78 -33.34 -13.64
N ASP A 240 3.37 -32.21 -14.16
CA ASP A 240 4.21 -31.02 -14.28
C ASP A 240 4.25 -30.27 -12.91
N GLU A 241 5.39 -30.42 -12.26
CA GLU A 241 5.70 -29.77 -10.97
C GLU A 241 6.59 -28.52 -11.13
N SER A 242 6.84 -28.07 -12.38
CA SER A 242 7.80 -26.99 -12.69
C SER A 242 7.53 -25.68 -11.95
N MET A 243 6.26 -25.37 -11.67
CA MET A 243 5.87 -24.18 -10.93
C MET A 243 6.31 -24.18 -9.46
N ILE A 244 6.59 -25.36 -8.89
CA ILE A 244 7.04 -25.52 -7.51
C ILE A 244 8.53 -25.84 -7.45
N THR A 245 8.99 -26.76 -8.30
CA THR A 245 10.37 -27.26 -8.28
C THR A 245 11.32 -26.46 -9.17
N GLY A 246 10.79 -25.78 -10.20
CA GLY A 246 11.58 -25.15 -11.25
C GLY A 246 12.10 -26.13 -12.33
N GLU A 247 11.88 -27.43 -12.18
CA GLU A 247 12.33 -28.45 -13.13
C GLU A 247 11.30 -28.58 -14.27
N PRO A 248 11.71 -28.37 -15.54
CA PRO A 248 10.78 -28.36 -16.68
C PRO A 248 10.30 -29.75 -17.12
N ILE A 249 10.89 -30.83 -16.60
CA ILE A 249 10.54 -32.18 -16.97
C ILE A 249 9.44 -32.70 -16.05
N PRO A 250 8.28 -33.13 -16.60
CA PRO A 250 7.23 -33.74 -15.80
C PRO A 250 7.70 -35.03 -15.11
N VAL A 251 7.19 -35.27 -13.92
CA VAL A 251 7.54 -36.44 -13.08
C VAL A 251 6.43 -37.46 -13.14
N ASP A 252 6.78 -38.71 -13.46
CA ASP A 252 5.81 -39.79 -13.40
C ASP A 252 5.47 -40.16 -11.96
N LYS A 253 4.17 -40.21 -11.65
CA LYS A 253 3.61 -40.50 -10.34
C LYS A 253 2.63 -41.69 -10.43
N SER A 254 2.69 -42.55 -9.45
CA SER A 254 1.89 -43.76 -9.32
C SER A 254 1.15 -43.80 -7.95
N GLU A 255 0.49 -44.92 -7.67
CA GLU A 255 -0.17 -45.12 -6.36
C GLU A 255 0.82 -44.89 -5.20
N ASP A 256 0.33 -44.29 -4.13
CA ASP A 256 1.03 -43.84 -2.94
C ASP A 256 1.98 -42.64 -3.12
N ASP A 257 2.22 -42.21 -4.37
CA ASP A 257 3.05 -40.99 -4.60
C ASP A 257 2.32 -39.71 -4.17
N LYS A 258 3.12 -38.77 -3.60
CA LYS A 258 2.62 -37.48 -3.19
C LYS A 258 2.42 -36.55 -4.37
N VAL A 259 1.30 -35.80 -4.32
CA VAL A 259 0.96 -34.76 -5.28
C VAL A 259 0.65 -33.45 -4.57
N SER A 260 1.00 -32.34 -5.19
CA SER A 260 0.92 -31.00 -4.58
C SER A 260 -0.08 -30.11 -5.30
N SER A 261 -0.80 -29.31 -4.53
CA SER A 261 -1.74 -28.32 -5.05
C SER A 261 -1.07 -27.33 -6.02
N GLY A 262 -1.75 -27.06 -7.15
CA GLY A 262 -1.28 -26.12 -8.16
C GLY A 262 -0.39 -26.70 -9.24
N THR A 263 0.08 -27.94 -9.10
CA THR A 263 0.77 -28.68 -10.18
C THR A 263 -0.25 -29.16 -11.22
N ILE A 264 0.20 -29.50 -12.43
CA ILE A 264 -0.67 -29.81 -13.56
C ILE A 264 -0.58 -31.29 -13.88
N ASN A 265 -1.75 -31.96 -13.92
CA ASN A 265 -1.85 -33.34 -14.35
C ASN A 265 -1.62 -33.44 -15.86
N GLY A 266 -0.79 -34.37 -16.30
CA GLY A 266 -0.45 -34.57 -17.69
C GLY A 266 -1.52 -35.33 -18.47
N ASN A 267 -1.27 -36.63 -18.70
CA ASN A 267 -1.95 -37.38 -19.76
C ASN A 267 -3.00 -38.41 -19.29
N GLN A 268 -3.03 -38.76 -18.01
CA GLN A 268 -3.98 -39.78 -17.48
C GLN A 268 -4.78 -39.23 -16.29
N SER A 269 -6.02 -39.75 -16.12
CA SER A 269 -6.81 -39.46 -14.94
C SER A 269 -6.38 -40.33 -13.78
N PHE A 270 -6.35 -39.79 -12.58
CA PHE A 270 -6.11 -40.54 -11.34
C PHE A 270 -7.05 -40.10 -10.21
N LEU A 271 -7.17 -40.96 -9.20
CA LEU A 271 -7.81 -40.62 -7.94
C LEU A 271 -6.76 -40.28 -6.89
N MET A 272 -7.03 -39.29 -6.10
CA MET A 272 -6.15 -38.88 -4.99
C MET A 272 -6.96 -38.68 -3.69
N LYS A 273 -6.30 -38.92 -2.56
CA LYS A 273 -6.85 -38.62 -1.24
C LYS A 273 -6.26 -37.34 -0.70
N ALA A 274 -7.14 -36.42 -0.31
CA ALA A 274 -6.75 -35.15 0.25
C ALA A 274 -6.10 -35.31 1.65
N GLU A 275 -4.89 -34.80 1.84
CA GLU A 275 -4.17 -34.83 3.12
C GLU A 275 -4.07 -33.45 3.75
N LYS A 276 -3.75 -32.41 2.95
CA LYS A 276 -3.70 -31.02 3.41
C LYS A 276 -4.64 -30.18 2.56
N VAL A 277 -5.47 -29.39 3.21
CA VAL A 277 -6.51 -28.59 2.56
C VAL A 277 -6.43 -27.12 3.00
N GLY A 278 -6.95 -26.23 2.18
CA GLY A 278 -7.02 -24.80 2.50
C GLY A 278 -5.62 -24.19 2.74
N ASN A 279 -5.42 -23.60 3.91
CA ASN A 279 -4.18 -22.88 4.26
C ASN A 279 -2.99 -23.83 4.56
N GLU A 280 -3.23 -25.14 4.69
CA GLU A 280 -2.19 -26.14 4.96
C GLU A 280 -1.50 -26.61 3.70
N THR A 281 -2.04 -26.35 2.51
CA THR A 281 -1.43 -26.74 1.25
C THR A 281 -0.09 -26.06 1.01
N LEU A 282 0.85 -26.74 0.34
CA LEU A 282 2.17 -26.19 0.01
C LEU A 282 2.07 -24.87 -0.74
N LEU A 283 1.18 -24.80 -1.76
CA LEU A 283 0.94 -23.57 -2.51
C LEU A 283 0.46 -22.42 -1.61
N SER A 284 -0.47 -22.68 -0.69
CA SER A 284 -0.95 -21.68 0.27
C SER A 284 0.16 -21.19 1.20
N GLN A 285 1.05 -22.08 1.64
CA GLN A 285 2.20 -21.72 2.48
C GLN A 285 3.21 -20.87 1.70
N ILE A 286 3.50 -21.18 0.44
CA ILE A 286 4.37 -20.37 -0.42
C ILE A 286 3.77 -18.97 -0.60
N ILE A 287 2.48 -18.88 -0.94
CA ILE A 287 1.78 -17.60 -1.09
C ILE A 287 1.86 -16.78 0.19
N LYS A 288 1.66 -17.41 1.35
CA LYS A 288 1.78 -16.75 2.66
C LYS A 288 3.20 -16.23 2.90
N MET A 289 4.24 -17.04 2.66
CA MET A 289 5.64 -16.63 2.85
C MET A 289 6.02 -15.46 1.94
N VAL A 290 5.64 -15.48 0.67
CA VAL A 290 5.89 -14.37 -0.28
C VAL A 290 5.16 -13.10 0.17
N ASN A 291 3.94 -13.24 0.67
CA ASN A 291 3.13 -12.14 1.17
C ASN A 291 3.75 -11.50 2.43
N ASP A 292 4.17 -12.33 3.39
CA ASP A 292 4.81 -11.88 4.62
C ASP A 292 6.15 -11.19 4.33
N ALA A 293 6.94 -11.73 3.39
CA ALA A 293 8.19 -11.14 2.94
C ALA A 293 7.99 -9.77 2.27
N SER A 294 6.98 -9.65 1.38
CA SER A 294 6.69 -8.39 0.67
C SER A 294 6.12 -7.30 1.58
N ARG A 295 5.58 -7.65 2.74
CA ARG A 295 5.05 -6.70 3.73
C ARG A 295 6.09 -6.26 4.76
N SER A 296 7.25 -6.89 4.81
CA SER A 296 8.30 -6.49 5.75
C SER A 296 8.81 -5.09 5.37
N LYS A 297 8.72 -4.14 6.32
CA LYS A 297 9.28 -2.79 6.13
C LYS A 297 10.78 -2.83 5.92
N ALA A 298 11.24 -1.98 5.03
CA ALA A 298 12.67 -1.70 4.92
C ALA A 298 13.22 -1.25 6.29
N PRO A 299 14.38 -1.77 6.73
CA PRO A 299 14.98 -1.40 8.03
C PRO A 299 15.15 0.10 8.22
N ILE A 300 15.42 0.84 7.14
CA ILE A 300 15.59 2.30 7.15
C ILE A 300 14.30 3.04 7.53
N GLN A 301 13.13 2.52 7.12
CA GLN A 301 11.86 3.14 7.47
C GLN A 301 11.55 3.00 8.96
N LYS A 302 11.85 1.83 9.54
CA LYS A 302 11.74 1.62 11.01
C LYS A 302 12.67 2.55 11.79
N LEU A 303 13.88 2.81 11.25
CA LEU A 303 14.83 3.74 11.87
C LEU A 303 14.30 5.18 11.82
N ALA A 304 13.76 5.62 10.67
CA ALA A 304 13.18 6.95 10.51
C ALA A 304 12.00 7.18 11.49
N ASP A 305 11.11 6.20 11.65
CA ASP A 305 10.00 6.27 12.61
C ASP A 305 10.52 6.38 14.05
N LYS A 306 11.55 5.58 14.41
CA LYS A 306 12.15 5.63 15.74
C LYS A 306 12.82 6.97 16.04
N VAL A 307 13.54 7.54 15.08
CA VAL A 307 14.18 8.86 15.21
C VAL A 307 13.11 9.94 15.34
N SER A 308 12.05 9.90 14.53
CA SER A 308 10.94 10.85 14.61
C SER A 308 10.26 10.83 15.99
N GLY A 309 10.09 9.65 16.58
CA GLY A 309 9.52 9.49 17.92
C GLY A 309 10.25 10.25 19.04
N TYR A 310 11.56 10.45 18.91
CA TYR A 310 12.35 11.27 19.83
C TYR A 310 12.45 12.73 19.37
N PHE A 311 12.63 12.95 18.07
CA PHE A 311 12.88 14.26 17.49
C PHE A 311 11.65 15.19 17.61
N VAL A 312 10.44 14.67 17.32
CA VAL A 312 9.22 15.49 17.37
C VAL A 312 8.95 16.09 18.74
N PRO A 313 8.98 15.35 19.86
CA PRO A 313 8.81 15.96 21.19
C PRO A 313 9.86 17.03 21.50
N ILE A 314 11.11 16.80 21.12
CA ILE A 314 12.21 17.76 21.36
C ILE A 314 11.92 19.07 20.61
N VAL A 315 11.57 18.99 19.32
CA VAL A 315 11.28 20.17 18.49
C VAL A 315 10.04 20.94 18.96
N VAL A 316 9.04 20.22 19.50
CA VAL A 316 7.82 20.88 20.01
C VAL A 316 8.05 21.61 21.34
N VAL A 317 9.02 21.13 22.15
CA VAL A 317 9.35 21.70 23.47
C VAL A 317 10.33 22.89 23.39
N VAL A 318 11.23 22.91 22.39
CA VAL A 318 12.20 23.99 22.11
C VAL A 318 11.54 25.14 21.36
#